data_4f21bc335cab12b3cd1e30b005b406a6
#
_entry.id   4f21bc335cab12b3cd1e30b005b406a6
#
_cell.length_a   1.000
_cell.length_b   1.000
_cell.length_c   1.000
_cell.angle_alpha   90.00
_cell.angle_beta   90.00
_cell.angle_gamma   90.00
#
_symmetry.space_group_name_H-M   'P 1'
#
loop_
_entity.id
_entity.type
_entity.pdbx_description
1 polymer ?
#
loop_
_entity_poly.entity_id
_entity_poly.type
_entity_poly.pdbx_seq_one_letter_code
_entity_poly.pdbx_strand_id
1 'polypeptide(L)'
;MVQAPAPLAAETAVAETPIRIVALGDSLTAGYGLPARDGFVPRLQAALTAAGVGAEISNAGVSGDTAADGLARLDWSVPPGTQGVIVELGANDMLRGLDPQATRDALDAILARLTQRHIVVMLCGMKAAPNLGADYGGRFERIYSELAAKYGVLLYPFFLDGVAADLGVLQPDGLHPNAAGVAIIVRRILPKVEELVARVRAQKGS
;
A
#
# COMPACT_ATOMS: atom_id res chain seq x y z
N MET A 1 39.38 -4.93 52.20
CA MET A 1 38.67 -5.77 51.19
C MET A 1 37.73 -4.87 50.43
N VAL A 2 38.03 -4.57 49.18
CA VAL A 2 37.19 -3.72 48.31
C VAL A 2 36.37 -4.71 47.45
N GLN A 3 35.07 -4.64 47.62
CA GLN A 3 34.12 -5.49 46.89
C GLN A 3 33.91 -4.94 45.46
N ALA A 4 34.24 -5.71 44.46
CA ALA A 4 34.02 -5.34 43.07
C ALA A 4 32.50 -5.27 42.75
N PRO A 5 32.06 -4.28 41.96
CA PRO A 5 30.67 -4.20 41.56
C PRO A 5 30.28 -5.38 40.63
N ALA A 6 29.12 -5.97 40.88
CA ALA A 6 28.52 -7.00 40.02
C ALA A 6 28.21 -6.46 38.62
N PRO A 7 28.40 -7.26 37.57
CA PRO A 7 28.05 -6.83 36.21
C PRO A 7 26.53 -6.64 36.09
N LEU A 8 26.11 -5.47 35.57
CA LEU A 8 24.75 -5.22 35.14
C LEU A 8 24.39 -6.25 34.07
N ALA A 9 23.36 -7.06 34.31
CA ALA A 9 22.80 -7.94 33.34
C ALA A 9 22.26 -7.10 32.17
N ALA A 10 22.79 -7.30 30.98
CA ALA A 10 22.24 -6.73 29.76
C ALA A 10 20.85 -7.33 29.57
N GLU A 11 19.83 -6.49 29.69
CA GLU A 11 18.44 -6.82 29.36
C GLU A 11 18.39 -7.17 27.87
N THR A 12 18.26 -8.43 27.55
CA THR A 12 18.06 -8.90 26.17
C THR A 12 16.72 -8.39 25.69
N ALA A 13 16.75 -7.31 24.91
CA ALA A 13 15.55 -6.81 24.21
C ALA A 13 14.98 -7.98 23.38
N VAL A 14 13.83 -8.47 23.79
CA VAL A 14 13.05 -9.46 23.00
C VAL A 14 12.72 -8.76 21.69
N ALA A 15 13.31 -9.23 20.59
CA ALA A 15 13.01 -8.69 19.27
C ALA A 15 11.50 -8.88 19.00
N GLU A 16 10.77 -7.76 18.90
CA GLU A 16 9.35 -7.81 18.58
C GLU A 16 9.15 -8.51 17.24
N THR A 17 8.21 -9.45 17.20
CA THR A 17 7.83 -10.10 15.94
C THR A 17 7.38 -9.04 14.92
N PRO A 18 7.95 -9.02 13.69
CA PRO A 18 7.62 -8.01 12.72
C PRO A 18 6.12 -8.04 12.35
N ILE A 19 5.58 -6.86 12.10
CA ILE A 19 4.19 -6.71 11.66
C ILE A 19 4.07 -7.20 10.22
N ARG A 20 3.14 -8.13 9.96
CA ARG A 20 2.90 -8.67 8.63
C ARG A 20 1.92 -7.80 7.84
N ILE A 21 2.40 -7.24 6.74
CA ILE A 21 1.65 -6.39 5.82
C ILE A 21 1.58 -7.07 4.46
N VAL A 22 0.45 -6.95 3.79
CA VAL A 22 0.30 -7.33 2.38
C VAL A 22 0.07 -6.08 1.56
N ALA A 23 0.82 -5.92 0.47
CA ALA A 23 0.53 -4.93 -0.57
C ALA A 23 -0.31 -5.61 -1.66
N LEU A 24 -1.61 -5.36 -1.63
CA LEU A 24 -2.60 -5.83 -2.61
C LEU A 24 -2.77 -4.76 -3.68
N GLY A 25 -2.41 -5.06 -4.92
CA GLY A 25 -2.45 -4.07 -5.99
C GLY A 25 -2.31 -4.68 -7.38
N ASP A 26 -2.06 -3.81 -8.33
CA ASP A 26 -1.90 -4.16 -9.73
C ASP A 26 -0.42 -4.17 -10.20
N SER A 27 -0.13 -3.71 -11.41
CA SER A 27 1.21 -3.63 -11.99
C SER A 27 2.15 -2.68 -11.23
N LEU A 28 1.61 -1.63 -10.61
CA LEU A 28 2.38 -0.67 -9.83
C LEU A 28 2.94 -1.32 -8.56
N THR A 29 2.12 -2.11 -7.88
CA THR A 29 2.52 -2.92 -6.72
C THR A 29 3.43 -4.08 -7.14
N ALA A 30 3.11 -4.77 -8.24
CA ALA A 30 3.89 -5.90 -8.75
C ALA A 30 5.32 -5.51 -9.14
N GLY A 31 5.54 -4.25 -9.54
CA GLY A 31 6.83 -3.77 -10.05
C GLY A 31 7.03 -4.10 -11.53
N TYR A 32 5.97 -3.99 -12.33
CA TYR A 32 5.98 -4.30 -13.76
C TYR A 32 7.14 -3.63 -14.51
N GLY A 33 7.82 -4.40 -15.36
CA GLY A 33 8.92 -3.91 -16.22
C GLY A 33 10.23 -3.62 -15.48
N LEU A 34 10.31 -3.83 -14.17
CA LEU A 34 11.49 -3.56 -13.36
C LEU A 34 12.20 -4.85 -12.89
N PRO A 35 13.52 -4.81 -12.69
CA PRO A 35 14.20 -5.82 -11.89
C PRO A 35 13.53 -5.93 -10.50
N ALA A 36 13.39 -7.14 -9.97
CA ALA A 36 12.66 -7.38 -8.71
C ALA A 36 13.06 -6.43 -7.57
N ARG A 37 14.37 -6.16 -7.39
CA ARG A 37 14.90 -5.27 -6.34
C ARG A 37 14.46 -3.80 -6.48
N ASP A 38 14.05 -3.38 -7.67
CA ASP A 38 13.69 -1.99 -8.00
C ASP A 38 12.17 -1.75 -7.96
N GLY A 39 11.37 -2.80 -7.76
CA GLY A 39 9.93 -2.71 -7.60
C GLY A 39 9.52 -2.03 -6.28
N PHE A 40 8.25 -1.62 -6.22
CA PHE A 40 7.68 -0.87 -5.10
C PHE A 40 7.86 -1.60 -3.76
N VAL A 41 7.45 -2.87 -3.65
CA VAL A 41 7.45 -3.61 -2.38
C VAL A 41 8.86 -3.80 -1.83
N PRO A 42 9.87 -4.32 -2.57
CA PRO A 42 11.21 -4.46 -2.03
C PRO A 42 11.88 -3.12 -1.68
N ARG A 43 11.60 -2.04 -2.44
CA ARG A 43 12.10 -0.70 -2.10
C ARG A 43 11.45 -0.15 -0.83
N LEU A 44 10.15 -0.35 -0.66
CA LEU A 44 9.45 0.05 0.56
C LEU A 44 9.93 -0.77 1.77
N GLN A 45 10.14 -2.08 1.61
CA GLN A 45 10.72 -2.93 2.65
C GLN A 45 12.10 -2.43 3.10
N ALA A 46 12.96 -2.11 2.13
CA ALA A 46 14.29 -1.56 2.45
C ALA A 46 14.21 -0.22 3.20
N ALA A 47 13.27 0.66 2.81
CA ALA A 47 13.05 1.94 3.49
C ALA A 47 12.56 1.76 4.93
N LEU A 48 11.61 0.86 5.18
CA LEU A 48 11.14 0.54 6.55
C LEU A 48 12.25 -0.04 7.40
N THR A 49 13.06 -0.95 6.85
CA THR A 49 14.22 -1.51 7.55
C THR A 49 15.23 -0.44 7.92
N ALA A 50 15.53 0.48 7.00
CA ALA A 50 16.43 1.61 7.25
C ALA A 50 15.89 2.59 8.31
N ALA A 51 14.57 2.74 8.39
CA ALA A 51 13.88 3.54 9.41
C ALA A 51 13.73 2.81 10.76
N GLY A 52 14.19 1.56 10.90
CA GLY A 52 14.04 0.75 12.11
C GLY A 52 12.61 0.31 12.39
N VAL A 53 11.75 0.32 11.39
CA VAL A 53 10.33 -0.08 11.51
C VAL A 53 10.23 -1.60 11.33
N GLY A 54 9.87 -2.30 12.40
CA GLY A 54 9.69 -3.77 12.41
C GLY A 54 8.42 -4.19 11.69
N ALA A 55 8.49 -4.29 10.36
CA ALA A 55 7.41 -4.77 9.50
C ALA A 55 7.96 -5.59 8.33
N GLU A 56 7.18 -6.59 7.89
CA GLU A 56 7.44 -7.40 6.69
C GLU A 56 6.31 -7.20 5.70
N ILE A 57 6.65 -6.86 4.45
CA ILE A 57 5.67 -6.61 3.40
C ILE A 57 5.73 -7.73 2.36
N SER A 58 4.61 -8.42 2.16
CA SER A 58 4.41 -9.37 1.08
C SER A 58 3.83 -8.68 -0.14
N ASN A 59 4.38 -8.98 -1.32
CA ASN A 59 3.88 -8.48 -2.59
C ASN A 59 2.71 -9.36 -3.08
N ALA A 60 1.54 -8.76 -3.19
CA ALA A 60 0.35 -9.34 -3.80
C ALA A 60 -0.16 -8.47 -4.96
N GLY A 61 0.75 -7.88 -5.72
CA GLY A 61 0.46 -7.18 -6.97
C GLY A 61 0.31 -8.15 -8.13
N VAL A 62 -0.71 -7.95 -8.96
CA VAL A 62 -0.93 -8.70 -10.21
C VAL A 62 -1.17 -7.71 -11.34
N SER A 63 -0.26 -7.70 -12.32
CA SER A 63 -0.31 -6.74 -13.42
C SER A 63 -1.60 -6.90 -14.23
N GLY A 64 -2.29 -5.78 -14.44
CA GLY A 64 -3.53 -5.74 -15.19
C GLY A 64 -4.79 -5.89 -14.35
N ASP A 65 -4.70 -6.21 -13.06
CA ASP A 65 -5.88 -6.34 -12.21
C ASP A 65 -6.68 -5.05 -12.11
N THR A 66 -7.98 -5.19 -12.26
CA THR A 66 -8.98 -4.20 -11.85
C THR A 66 -9.28 -4.34 -10.35
N ALA A 67 -10.04 -3.43 -9.79
CA ALA A 67 -10.55 -3.56 -8.42
C ALA A 67 -11.37 -4.86 -8.24
N ALA A 68 -12.15 -5.26 -9.25
CA ALA A 68 -12.92 -6.50 -9.24
C ALA A 68 -12.03 -7.75 -9.25
N ASP A 69 -10.94 -7.75 -10.02
CA ASP A 69 -9.97 -8.85 -10.04
C ASP A 69 -9.27 -8.99 -8.67
N GLY A 70 -8.85 -7.85 -8.08
CA GLY A 70 -8.30 -7.82 -6.73
C GLY A 70 -9.27 -8.36 -5.67
N LEU A 71 -10.56 -8.02 -5.77
CA LEU A 71 -11.62 -8.57 -4.91
C LEU A 71 -11.77 -10.09 -5.08
N ALA A 72 -11.73 -10.59 -6.31
CA ALA A 72 -11.91 -12.01 -6.61
C ALA A 72 -10.81 -12.88 -5.96
N ARG A 73 -9.59 -12.35 -5.83
CA ARG A 73 -8.46 -13.06 -5.22
C ARG A 73 -8.12 -12.64 -3.79
N LEU A 74 -8.96 -11.81 -3.14
CA LEU A 74 -8.66 -11.19 -1.85
C LEU A 74 -8.28 -12.23 -0.78
N ASP A 75 -9.06 -13.28 -0.62
CA ASP A 75 -8.87 -14.27 0.44
C ASP A 75 -7.58 -15.08 0.24
N TRP A 76 -7.24 -15.35 -1.02
CA TRP A 76 -5.97 -16.01 -1.36
C TRP A 76 -4.77 -15.08 -1.17
N SER A 77 -4.90 -13.81 -1.53
CA SER A 77 -3.82 -12.81 -1.49
C SER A 77 -3.52 -12.31 -0.09
N VAL A 78 -4.52 -12.34 0.80
CA VAL A 78 -4.41 -11.84 2.18
C VAL A 78 -4.63 -12.99 3.16
N PRO A 79 -3.59 -13.81 3.43
CA PRO A 79 -3.69 -15.00 4.26
C PRO A 79 -3.99 -14.68 5.73
N PRO A 80 -4.44 -15.67 6.53
CA PRO A 80 -4.58 -15.54 7.96
C PRO A 80 -3.30 -15.03 8.63
N GLY A 81 -3.47 -14.17 9.63
CA GLY A 81 -2.36 -13.56 10.36
C GLY A 81 -1.76 -12.32 9.69
N THR A 82 -2.27 -11.86 8.55
CA THR A 82 -2.01 -10.52 8.02
C THR A 82 -2.60 -9.49 8.97
N GLN A 83 -1.84 -8.45 9.31
CA GLN A 83 -2.22 -7.43 10.28
C GLN A 83 -2.47 -6.07 9.65
N GLY A 84 -1.79 -5.79 8.52
CA GLY A 84 -1.97 -4.58 7.73
C GLY A 84 -2.12 -4.92 6.25
N VAL A 85 -2.89 -4.12 5.52
CA VAL A 85 -2.99 -4.21 4.05
C VAL A 85 -2.88 -2.83 3.44
N ILE A 86 -2.01 -2.71 2.43
CA ILE A 86 -1.97 -1.58 1.52
C ILE A 86 -2.79 -1.99 0.30
N VAL A 87 -3.89 -1.28 0.02
CA VAL A 87 -4.74 -1.52 -1.15
C VAL A 87 -4.44 -0.47 -2.21
N GLU A 88 -3.90 -0.91 -3.34
CA GLU A 88 -3.53 -0.07 -4.47
C GLU A 88 -4.17 -0.67 -5.74
N LEU A 89 -5.38 -0.26 -6.08
CA LEU A 89 -6.20 -0.77 -7.19
C LEU A 89 -7.06 0.35 -7.79
N GLY A 90 -7.47 0.15 -9.04
CA GLY A 90 -8.37 1.04 -9.77
C GLY A 90 -7.72 1.74 -10.97
N ALA A 91 -6.39 1.70 -11.10
CA ALA A 91 -5.72 2.27 -12.27
C ALA A 91 -6.17 1.58 -13.56
N ASN A 92 -6.29 0.25 -13.58
CA ASN A 92 -6.76 -0.50 -14.74
C ASN A 92 -8.25 -0.29 -15.04
N ASP A 93 -9.06 -0.07 -14.00
CA ASP A 93 -10.48 0.29 -14.16
C ASP A 93 -10.58 1.61 -14.95
N MET A 94 -9.82 2.62 -14.53
CA MET A 94 -9.75 3.93 -15.17
C MET A 94 -9.20 3.83 -16.61
N LEU A 95 -8.09 3.13 -16.82
CA LEU A 95 -7.47 2.97 -18.13
C LEU A 95 -8.39 2.27 -19.14
N ARG A 96 -9.25 1.36 -18.68
CA ARG A 96 -10.26 0.67 -19.49
C ARG A 96 -11.57 1.44 -19.61
N GLY A 97 -11.69 2.59 -18.97
CA GLY A 97 -12.91 3.40 -18.98
C GLY A 97 -14.12 2.71 -18.35
N LEU A 98 -13.90 1.84 -17.34
CA LEU A 98 -14.99 1.16 -16.63
C LEU A 98 -15.81 2.19 -15.84
N ASP A 99 -17.09 1.88 -15.60
CA ASP A 99 -17.92 2.76 -14.78
C ASP A 99 -17.29 2.90 -13.36
N PRO A 100 -17.04 4.13 -12.88
CA PRO A 100 -16.54 4.36 -11.53
C PRO A 100 -17.35 3.67 -10.42
N GLN A 101 -18.66 3.41 -10.65
CA GLN A 101 -19.48 2.68 -9.70
C GLN A 101 -19.01 1.24 -9.52
N ALA A 102 -18.58 0.55 -10.59
CA ALA A 102 -18.07 -0.81 -10.50
C ALA A 102 -16.76 -0.86 -9.68
N THR A 103 -15.85 0.10 -9.90
CA THR A 103 -14.64 0.25 -9.10
C THR A 103 -14.97 0.50 -7.62
N ARG A 104 -15.95 1.37 -7.37
CA ARG A 104 -16.42 1.68 -6.01
C ARG A 104 -16.94 0.42 -5.31
N ASP A 105 -17.81 -0.33 -5.96
CA ASP A 105 -18.43 -1.52 -5.38
C ASP A 105 -17.39 -2.59 -5.03
N ALA A 106 -16.40 -2.78 -5.90
CA ALA A 106 -15.31 -3.72 -5.66
C ALA A 106 -14.40 -3.28 -4.49
N LEU A 107 -13.99 -2.00 -4.46
CA LEU A 107 -13.19 -1.46 -3.36
C LEU A 107 -13.96 -1.45 -2.03
N ASP A 108 -15.24 -1.13 -2.05
CA ASP A 108 -16.12 -1.21 -0.88
C ASP A 108 -16.18 -2.62 -0.30
N ALA A 109 -16.35 -3.62 -1.15
CA ALA A 109 -16.34 -5.03 -0.74
C ALA A 109 -14.97 -5.49 -0.19
N ILE A 110 -13.86 -5.04 -0.79
CA ILE A 110 -12.50 -5.30 -0.28
C ILE A 110 -12.36 -4.72 1.13
N LEU A 111 -12.68 -3.45 1.31
CA LEU A 111 -12.54 -2.76 2.61
C LEU A 111 -13.45 -3.37 3.67
N ALA A 112 -14.71 -3.72 3.32
CA ALA A 112 -15.62 -4.40 4.21
C ALA A 112 -15.05 -5.73 4.73
N ARG A 113 -14.54 -6.59 3.83
CA ARG A 113 -13.95 -7.89 4.21
C ARG A 113 -12.70 -7.74 5.06
N LEU A 114 -11.80 -6.78 4.73
CA LEU A 114 -10.58 -6.56 5.48
C LEU A 114 -10.86 -6.02 6.89
N THR A 115 -11.78 -5.06 7.01
CA THR A 115 -12.17 -4.49 8.31
C THR A 115 -12.92 -5.49 9.19
N GLN A 116 -13.76 -6.35 8.62
CA GLN A 116 -14.40 -7.47 9.35
C GLN A 116 -13.37 -8.46 9.92
N ARG A 117 -12.22 -8.60 9.25
CA ARG A 117 -11.09 -9.41 9.72
C ARG A 117 -10.18 -8.67 10.69
N HIS A 118 -10.57 -7.47 11.14
CA HIS A 118 -9.79 -6.59 12.03
C HIS A 118 -8.40 -6.26 11.49
N ILE A 119 -8.24 -6.20 10.16
CA ILE A 119 -6.99 -5.81 9.51
C ILE A 119 -6.96 -4.28 9.37
N VAL A 120 -5.85 -3.68 9.74
CA VAL A 120 -5.63 -2.24 9.53
C VAL A 120 -5.35 -1.99 8.06
N VAL A 121 -6.10 -1.07 7.43
CA VAL A 121 -6.00 -0.85 5.99
C VAL A 121 -5.50 0.56 5.69
N MET A 122 -4.64 0.66 4.68
CA MET A 122 -4.30 1.89 3.98
C MET A 122 -4.80 1.78 2.54
N LEU A 123 -5.74 2.63 2.16
CA LEU A 123 -6.23 2.76 0.79
C LEU A 123 -5.39 3.79 0.06
N CYS A 124 -4.84 3.41 -1.09
CA CYS A 124 -4.12 4.29 -1.99
C CYS A 124 -5.06 4.78 -3.10
N GLY A 125 -5.23 6.09 -3.19
CA GLY A 125 -6.05 6.72 -4.21
C GLY A 125 -5.39 6.75 -5.57
N MET A 126 -6.23 6.82 -6.61
CA MET A 126 -5.85 7.05 -8.00
C MET A 126 -6.55 8.27 -8.56
N LYS A 127 -5.95 8.90 -9.57
CA LYS A 127 -6.57 10.00 -10.32
C LYS A 127 -6.88 9.55 -11.73
N ALA A 128 -7.97 10.07 -12.27
CA ALA A 128 -8.34 9.79 -13.65
C ALA A 128 -7.48 10.58 -14.64
N ALA A 129 -7.22 9.97 -15.79
CA ALA A 129 -6.57 10.66 -16.89
C ALA A 129 -7.48 11.79 -17.43
N PRO A 130 -6.93 12.98 -17.75
CA PRO A 130 -7.74 14.14 -18.13
C PRO A 130 -8.62 13.92 -19.38
N ASN A 131 -8.21 13.03 -20.28
CA ASN A 131 -8.96 12.69 -21.50
C ASN A 131 -10.28 11.95 -21.25
N LEU A 132 -10.53 11.45 -20.04
CA LEU A 132 -11.80 10.82 -19.65
C LEU A 132 -12.89 11.84 -19.28
N GLY A 133 -12.54 13.11 -19.20
CA GLY A 133 -13.47 14.19 -18.88
C GLY A 133 -13.68 14.42 -17.37
N ALA A 134 -14.14 15.64 -17.05
CA ALA A 134 -14.22 16.08 -15.65
C ALA A 134 -15.28 15.32 -14.83
N ASP A 135 -16.38 14.91 -15.45
CA ASP A 135 -17.43 14.15 -14.75
C ASP A 135 -16.91 12.76 -14.31
N TYR A 136 -16.30 12.03 -15.24
CA TYR A 136 -15.68 10.74 -14.92
C TYR A 136 -14.60 10.91 -13.84
N GLY A 137 -13.68 11.87 -14.02
CA GLY A 137 -12.60 12.13 -13.07
C GLY A 137 -13.11 12.45 -11.68
N GLY A 138 -14.10 13.35 -11.58
CA GLY A 138 -14.70 13.70 -10.31
C GLY A 138 -15.43 12.55 -9.60
N ARG A 139 -16.12 11.68 -10.36
CA ARG A 139 -16.76 10.47 -9.80
C ARG A 139 -15.72 9.47 -9.33
N PHE A 140 -14.67 9.23 -10.12
CA PHE A 140 -13.63 8.24 -9.85
C PHE A 140 -12.77 8.64 -8.63
N GLU A 141 -12.28 9.87 -8.58
CA GLU A 141 -11.38 10.31 -7.51
C GLU A 141 -12.06 10.35 -6.13
N ARG A 142 -13.36 10.71 -6.08
CA ARG A 142 -14.12 10.70 -4.83
C ARG A 142 -14.28 9.33 -4.18
N ILE A 143 -14.22 8.23 -4.96
CA ILE A 143 -14.35 6.86 -4.44
C ILE A 143 -13.42 6.65 -3.24
N TYR A 144 -12.16 7.02 -3.38
CA TYR A 144 -11.14 6.72 -2.38
C TYR A 144 -11.34 7.50 -1.08
N SER A 145 -11.62 8.79 -1.16
CA SER A 145 -11.85 9.62 0.03
C SER A 145 -13.13 9.23 0.77
N GLU A 146 -14.21 8.96 0.04
CA GLU A 146 -15.49 8.55 0.61
C GLU A 146 -15.40 7.16 1.26
N LEU A 147 -14.74 6.20 0.61
CA LEU A 147 -14.56 4.86 1.18
C LEU A 147 -13.60 4.87 2.37
N ALA A 148 -12.52 5.65 2.32
CA ALA A 148 -11.63 5.79 3.45
C ALA A 148 -12.35 6.37 4.67
N ALA A 149 -13.20 7.37 4.47
CA ALA A 149 -14.03 7.95 5.53
C ALA A 149 -15.08 6.95 6.05
N LYS A 150 -15.77 6.21 5.16
CA LYS A 150 -16.78 5.21 5.51
C LYS A 150 -16.25 4.13 6.44
N TYR A 151 -15.02 3.65 6.20
CA TYR A 151 -14.41 2.56 6.95
C TYR A 151 -13.41 3.01 8.02
N GLY A 152 -13.14 4.32 8.13
CA GLY A 152 -12.15 4.84 9.08
C GLY A 152 -10.72 4.37 8.79
N VAL A 153 -10.42 4.00 7.52
CA VAL A 153 -9.12 3.51 7.11
C VAL A 153 -8.18 4.65 6.73
N LEU A 154 -6.87 4.37 6.70
CA LEU A 154 -5.90 5.33 6.22
C LEU A 154 -6.09 5.61 4.73
N LEU A 155 -5.97 6.87 4.33
CA LEU A 155 -5.94 7.27 2.92
C LEU A 155 -4.56 7.82 2.57
N TYR A 156 -3.94 7.26 1.51
CA TYR A 156 -2.88 7.91 0.76
C TYR A 156 -3.49 8.47 -0.53
N PRO A 157 -3.66 9.80 -0.67
CA PRO A 157 -4.60 10.38 -1.64
C PRO A 157 -4.31 10.07 -3.10
N PHE A 158 -3.02 9.92 -3.48
CA PHE A 158 -2.64 9.60 -4.85
C PHE A 158 -1.34 8.80 -4.89
N PHE A 159 -1.42 7.53 -5.31
CA PHE A 159 -0.26 6.62 -5.32
C PHE A 159 0.90 7.12 -6.18
N LEU A 160 0.60 7.72 -7.35
CA LEU A 160 1.60 8.26 -8.28
C LEU A 160 1.96 9.73 -8.02
N ASP A 161 1.76 10.22 -6.78
CA ASP A 161 2.11 11.60 -6.43
C ASP A 161 3.60 11.88 -6.62
N GLY A 162 3.91 12.92 -7.42
CA GLY A 162 5.27 13.30 -7.80
C GLY A 162 5.90 12.47 -8.91
N VAL A 163 5.12 11.55 -9.55
CA VAL A 163 5.58 10.69 -10.65
C VAL A 163 4.69 10.83 -11.88
N ALA A 164 3.38 10.89 -11.69
CA ALA A 164 2.45 11.10 -12.81
C ALA A 164 2.78 12.36 -13.58
N ALA A 165 2.80 12.29 -14.90
CA ALA A 165 3.13 13.37 -15.83
C ALA A 165 4.63 13.78 -15.93
N ASP A 166 5.53 13.13 -15.22
CA ASP A 166 6.99 13.30 -15.41
C ASP A 166 7.58 12.10 -16.17
N LEU A 167 7.73 12.25 -17.47
CA LEU A 167 8.27 11.20 -18.34
C LEU A 167 9.70 10.78 -17.98
N GLY A 168 10.48 11.61 -17.27
CA GLY A 168 11.82 11.29 -16.81
C GLY A 168 11.87 10.21 -15.74
N VAL A 169 10.75 9.99 -15.02
CA VAL A 169 10.61 8.99 -13.95
C VAL A 169 9.60 7.89 -14.30
N LEU A 170 9.12 7.87 -15.55
CA LEU A 170 8.28 6.81 -16.11
C LEU A 170 9.10 5.91 -17.04
N GLN A 171 8.59 4.71 -17.29
CA GLN A 171 9.06 3.79 -18.31
C GLN A 171 8.65 4.31 -19.71
N PRO A 172 9.19 3.73 -20.79
CA PRO A 172 8.86 4.18 -22.15
C PRO A 172 7.37 4.12 -22.52
N ASP A 173 6.58 3.37 -21.79
CA ASP A 173 5.11 3.29 -21.96
C ASP A 173 4.36 4.53 -21.46
N GLY A 174 5.04 5.42 -20.71
CA GLY A 174 4.46 6.64 -20.16
C GLY A 174 3.43 6.41 -19.02
N LEU A 175 3.32 5.17 -18.51
CA LEU A 175 2.35 4.78 -17.50
C LEU A 175 3.01 4.27 -16.22
N HIS A 176 3.97 3.36 -16.35
CA HIS A 176 4.60 2.72 -15.21
C HIS A 176 5.84 3.50 -14.73
N PRO A 177 6.03 3.64 -13.42
CA PRO A 177 7.25 4.24 -12.87
C PRO A 177 8.50 3.44 -13.27
N ASN A 178 9.59 4.13 -13.60
CA ASN A 178 10.92 3.53 -13.64
C ASN A 178 11.51 3.45 -12.21
N ALA A 179 12.74 2.95 -12.05
CA ALA A 179 13.37 2.81 -10.74
C ALA A 179 13.46 4.14 -9.95
N ALA A 180 13.66 5.27 -10.65
CA ALA A 180 13.67 6.59 -10.03
C ALA A 180 12.26 7.01 -9.58
N GLY A 181 11.23 6.73 -10.39
CA GLY A 181 9.83 6.96 -10.04
C GLY A 181 9.40 6.15 -8.81
N VAL A 182 9.77 4.87 -8.76
CA VAL A 182 9.51 4.02 -7.57
C VAL A 182 10.19 4.61 -6.33
N ALA A 183 11.42 5.11 -6.43
CA ALA A 183 12.10 5.73 -5.29
C ALA A 183 11.37 7.00 -4.79
N ILE A 184 10.76 7.78 -5.70
CA ILE A 184 9.93 8.94 -5.32
C ILE A 184 8.68 8.48 -4.59
N ILE A 185 7.95 7.48 -5.13
CA ILE A 185 6.74 6.94 -4.51
C ILE A 185 7.06 6.45 -3.09
N VAL A 186 8.09 5.60 -2.95
CA VAL A 186 8.48 5.04 -1.65
C VAL A 186 8.79 6.13 -0.63
N ARG A 187 9.59 7.14 -1.01
CA ARG A 187 9.92 8.26 -0.10
C ARG A 187 8.66 9.02 0.36
N ARG A 188 7.68 9.21 -0.54
CA ARG A 188 6.46 9.97 -0.23
C ARG A 188 5.45 9.17 0.59
N ILE A 189 5.31 7.87 0.31
CA ILE A 189 4.34 7.01 1.00
C ILE A 189 4.84 6.52 2.36
N LEU A 190 6.16 6.45 2.58
CA LEU A 190 6.78 5.89 3.78
C LEU A 190 6.16 6.42 5.09
N PRO A 191 5.97 7.73 5.30
CA PRO A 191 5.36 8.22 6.55
C PRO A 191 3.94 7.68 6.78
N LYS A 192 3.17 7.45 5.71
CA LYS A 192 1.82 6.88 5.83
C LYS A 192 1.85 5.39 6.13
N VAL A 193 2.85 4.66 5.63
CA VAL A 193 3.06 3.25 5.99
C VAL A 193 3.55 3.10 7.43
N GLU A 194 4.37 4.02 7.92
CA GLU A 194 4.74 4.07 9.34
C GLU A 194 3.50 4.30 10.23
N GLU A 195 2.57 5.17 9.82
CA GLU A 195 1.28 5.34 10.50
C GLU A 195 0.45 4.04 10.48
N LEU A 196 0.43 3.30 9.36
CA LEU A 196 -0.22 1.98 9.27
C LEU A 196 0.36 1.02 10.32
N VAL A 197 1.69 0.93 10.40
CA VAL A 197 2.38 0.09 11.39
C VAL A 197 2.04 0.52 12.82
N ALA A 198 2.03 1.82 13.10
CA ALA A 198 1.69 2.34 14.42
C ALA A 198 0.26 1.98 14.81
N ARG A 199 -0.72 2.07 13.89
CA ARG A 199 -2.12 1.64 14.13
C ARG A 199 -2.22 0.15 14.41
N VAL A 200 -1.48 -0.70 13.68
CA VAL A 200 -1.45 -2.15 13.97
C VAL A 200 -0.92 -2.42 15.38
N ARG A 201 0.13 -1.72 15.80
CA ARG A 201 0.69 -1.87 17.16
C ARG A 201 -0.32 -1.45 18.23
N ALA A 202 -0.98 -0.31 18.03
CA ALA A 202 -1.98 0.20 18.97
C ALA A 202 -3.17 -0.79 19.13
N GLN A 203 -3.61 -1.42 18.05
CA GLN A 203 -4.70 -2.40 18.07
C GLN A 203 -4.35 -3.70 18.82
N LYS A 204 -3.06 -4.07 18.88
CA LYS A 204 -2.60 -5.25 19.66
C LYS A 204 -2.51 -4.98 21.16
N GLY A 205 -2.36 -3.72 21.56
CA GLY A 205 -2.22 -3.33 22.96
C GLY A 205 -3.54 -3.02 23.66
N SER A 206 -4.66 -3.09 22.93
CA SER A 206 -6.02 -2.88 23.42
C SER A 206 -6.73 -4.19 23.66
#